data_d5081e2486193ac229b519aa1f3f6bab
#
_entry.id   d5081e2486193ac229b519aa1f3f6bab
#
_cell.length_a   1.000
_cell.length_b   1.000
_cell.length_c   1.000
_cell.angle_alpha   90.00
_cell.angle_beta   90.00
_cell.angle_gamma   90.00
#
_symmetry.space_group_name_H-M   'P 1'
#
loop_
_entity.id
_entity.type
_entity.pdbx_description
1 polymer ?
#
loop_
_entity_poly.entity_id
_entity_poly.type
_entity_poly.pdbx_seq_one_letter_code
_entity_poly.pdbx_strand_id
1 'polypeptide(L)'
;MGIFSFFSKEKKETLDHGLEKTKESFFGKLSRAIAGKSKVDDDVLDSLEEVLVTSDVGVDTTLNIIQRIEERVARDKYVSTSELNSILRDEISQLLTENNTDDIEGFKLPEGKKPYVIMVVGVNGVGKTTTIGKLAYQFKQSGYKVMLGAADTFRAAAVEQLVIWGERVGVPVVRQNMGSDPASVAYDTLNSAIANDVDVVLIDTAGRLHNKKGLMDELSKIKRVMQKLKADTPDDVMLVLDGSTGQNAFEQAKQFTQATDVTSMAITKLDGSAKGGVVIGISDQFKIPVRYIGLGEGMEDLQGFNRREFVDSLFKQ
;
A
#
# COMPACT_ATOMS: atom_id res chain seq x y z
N MET A 1 -23.91 -18.34 13.02
CA MET A 1 -22.65 -17.58 13.02
C MET A 1 -21.87 -18.08 11.82
N GLY A 2 -21.75 -17.26 10.78
CA GLY A 2 -21.38 -17.73 9.46
C GLY A 2 -19.87 -17.70 9.23
N ILE A 3 -19.43 -18.43 8.23
CA ILE A 3 -18.07 -18.49 7.68
C ILE A 3 -17.46 -17.07 7.50
N PHE A 4 -18.26 -16.08 7.12
CA PHE A 4 -17.83 -14.68 7.01
C PHE A 4 -17.34 -14.04 8.32
N SER A 5 -17.88 -14.41 9.48
CA SER A 5 -17.43 -13.86 10.76
C SER A 5 -16.09 -14.46 11.21
N PHE A 6 -15.79 -15.68 10.80
CA PHE A 6 -14.52 -16.34 11.09
C PHE A 6 -13.37 -15.73 10.28
N PHE A 7 -13.57 -15.55 8.97
CA PHE A 7 -12.58 -14.88 8.09
C PHE A 7 -12.30 -13.42 8.48
N SER A 8 -13.32 -12.70 8.95
CA SER A 8 -13.15 -11.33 9.46
C SER A 8 -12.31 -11.30 10.74
N LYS A 9 -12.49 -12.29 11.63
CA LYS A 9 -11.73 -12.39 12.87
C LYS A 9 -10.25 -12.72 12.62
N GLU A 10 -9.98 -13.68 11.74
CA GLU A 10 -8.63 -14.11 11.37
C GLU A 10 -7.84 -12.97 10.69
N LYS A 11 -8.46 -12.22 9.78
CA LYS A 11 -7.86 -11.03 9.17
C LYS A 11 -7.50 -9.96 10.20
N LYS A 12 -8.36 -9.74 11.18
CA LYS A 12 -8.11 -8.78 12.26
C LYS A 12 -6.97 -9.23 13.17
N GLU A 13 -6.88 -10.52 13.48
CA GLU A 13 -5.77 -11.08 14.26
C GLU A 13 -4.43 -10.94 13.51
N THR A 14 -4.41 -11.18 12.20
CA THR A 14 -3.22 -10.99 11.35
C THR A 14 -2.81 -9.52 11.28
N LEU A 15 -3.77 -8.59 11.18
CA LEU A 15 -3.51 -7.16 11.22
C LEU A 15 -2.92 -6.73 12.56
N ASP A 16 -3.54 -7.12 13.66
CA ASP A 16 -3.10 -6.80 15.02
C ASP A 16 -1.67 -7.32 15.28
N HIS A 17 -1.37 -8.55 14.84
CA HIS A 17 -0.03 -9.15 14.96
C HIS A 17 0.99 -8.45 14.03
N GLY A 18 0.62 -8.16 12.78
CA GLY A 18 1.50 -7.49 11.83
C GLY A 18 1.84 -6.05 12.24
N LEU A 19 1.00 -5.39 13.02
CA LEU A 19 1.23 -4.03 13.54
C LEU A 19 1.75 -3.98 14.98
N GLU A 20 2.02 -5.12 15.62
CA GLU A 20 2.40 -5.19 17.04
C GLU A 20 3.60 -4.31 17.39
N LYS A 21 4.69 -4.38 16.62
CA LYS A 21 5.88 -3.55 16.82
C LYS A 21 5.62 -2.06 16.64
N THR A 22 4.82 -1.70 15.64
CA THR A 22 4.40 -0.31 15.42
C THR A 22 3.59 0.20 16.60
N LYS A 23 2.62 -0.58 17.04
CA LYS A 23 1.75 -0.28 18.18
C LYS A 23 2.56 -0.09 19.45
N GLU A 24 3.40 -1.06 19.83
CA GLU A 24 4.24 -0.97 21.04
C GLU A 24 5.13 0.27 21.03
N SER A 25 5.78 0.56 19.89
CA SER A 25 6.62 1.75 19.74
C SER A 25 5.81 3.04 19.87
N PHE A 26 4.68 3.15 19.18
CA PHE A 26 3.83 4.33 19.19
C PHE A 26 3.23 4.59 20.57
N PHE A 27 2.60 3.57 21.18
CA PHE A 27 2.01 3.70 22.51
C PHE A 27 3.05 3.93 23.60
N GLY A 28 4.21 3.27 23.52
CA GLY A 28 5.27 3.50 24.49
C GLY A 28 5.81 4.93 24.46
N LYS A 29 5.86 5.56 23.30
CA LYS A 29 6.22 6.96 23.13
C LYS A 29 5.09 7.88 23.62
N LEU A 30 3.86 7.63 23.18
CA LEU A 30 2.69 8.42 23.53
C LEU A 30 2.44 8.43 25.05
N SER A 31 2.50 7.25 25.71
CA SER A 31 2.33 7.15 27.16
C SER A 31 3.38 7.96 27.94
N ARG A 32 4.63 7.98 27.43
CA ARG A 32 5.69 8.80 28.04
C ARG A 32 5.47 10.29 27.84
N ALA A 33 4.99 10.70 26.67
CA ALA A 33 4.70 12.07 26.33
C ALA A 33 3.64 12.71 27.25
N ILE A 34 2.61 11.93 27.64
CA ILE A 34 1.50 12.41 28.46
C ILE A 34 1.65 12.05 29.96
N ALA A 35 2.72 11.35 30.36
CA ALA A 35 2.92 10.92 31.74
C ALA A 35 2.99 12.11 32.72
N GLY A 36 2.16 12.08 33.77
CA GLY A 36 2.12 13.12 34.79
C GLY A 36 1.42 14.44 34.37
N LYS A 37 0.91 14.53 33.15
CA LYS A 37 0.13 15.67 32.67
C LYS A 37 -1.36 15.41 32.85
N SER A 38 -2.13 16.45 33.24
CA SER A 38 -3.58 16.33 33.45
C SER A 38 -4.41 17.05 32.39
N LYS A 39 -3.77 17.92 31.60
CA LYS A 39 -4.41 18.70 30.52
C LYS A 39 -3.58 18.60 29.25
N VAL A 40 -4.23 18.84 28.13
CA VAL A 40 -3.56 19.03 26.83
C VAL A 40 -3.18 20.51 26.75
N ASP A 41 -1.91 20.79 26.98
CA ASP A 41 -1.26 22.09 26.86
C ASP A 41 -0.20 22.05 25.74
N ASP A 42 0.46 23.17 25.50
CA ASP A 42 1.49 23.29 24.47
C ASP A 42 2.61 22.27 24.65
N ASP A 43 3.05 22.01 25.89
CA ASP A 43 4.08 21.01 26.18
C ASP A 43 3.63 19.57 25.80
N VAL A 44 2.34 19.26 25.93
CA VAL A 44 1.77 17.96 25.54
C VAL A 44 1.67 17.87 24.02
N LEU A 45 1.30 18.96 23.34
CA LEU A 45 1.23 19.04 21.87
C LEU A 45 2.61 18.91 21.25
N ASP A 46 3.64 19.60 21.77
CA ASP A 46 5.03 19.47 21.34
C ASP A 46 5.54 18.03 21.50
N SER A 47 5.23 17.41 22.64
CA SER A 47 5.60 16.01 22.90
C SER A 47 4.87 15.03 21.95
N LEU A 48 3.62 15.33 21.59
CA LEU A 48 2.84 14.54 20.63
C LEU A 48 3.40 14.70 19.21
N GLU A 49 3.80 15.92 18.83
CA GLU A 49 4.48 16.18 17.56
C GLU A 49 5.75 15.31 17.44
N GLU A 50 6.60 15.29 18.46
CA GLU A 50 7.79 14.44 18.50
C GLU A 50 7.45 12.93 18.34
N VAL A 51 6.38 12.47 19.01
CA VAL A 51 5.90 11.08 18.88
C VAL A 51 5.51 10.76 17.45
N LEU A 52 4.72 11.62 16.80
CA LEU A 52 4.24 11.41 15.43
C LEU A 52 5.40 11.43 14.42
N VAL A 53 6.29 12.40 14.49
CA VAL A 53 7.47 12.49 13.62
C VAL A 53 8.38 11.29 13.79
N THR A 54 8.70 10.89 15.03
CA THR A 54 9.57 9.74 15.32
C THR A 54 8.91 8.39 15.03
N SER A 55 7.62 8.39 14.73
CA SER A 55 6.86 7.22 14.26
C SER A 55 6.67 7.19 12.74
N ASP A 56 7.45 8.01 12.01
CA ASP A 56 7.45 8.12 10.54
C ASP A 56 6.12 8.57 9.92
N VAL A 57 5.30 9.35 10.66
CA VAL A 57 4.07 9.97 10.11
C VAL A 57 4.42 11.06 9.07
N GLY A 58 5.63 11.65 9.18
CA GLY A 58 6.07 12.76 8.33
C GLY A 58 5.70 14.13 8.93
N VAL A 59 6.52 15.14 8.63
CA VAL A 59 6.40 16.47 9.25
C VAL A 59 5.09 17.15 8.87
N ASP A 60 4.77 17.25 7.58
CA ASP A 60 3.58 17.96 7.10
C ASP A 60 2.28 17.36 7.66
N THR A 61 2.17 16.03 7.65
CA THR A 61 1.02 15.31 8.20
C THR A 61 0.94 15.45 9.71
N THR A 62 2.09 15.44 10.40
CA THR A 62 2.15 15.68 11.85
C THR A 62 1.59 17.04 12.19
N LEU A 63 2.06 18.10 11.53
CA LEU A 63 1.56 19.47 11.75
C LEU A 63 0.06 19.59 11.49
N ASN A 64 -0.44 18.93 10.44
CA ASN A 64 -1.88 18.88 10.16
C ASN A 64 -2.67 18.19 11.29
N ILE A 65 -2.18 17.08 11.82
CA ILE A 65 -2.82 16.38 12.96
C ILE A 65 -2.79 17.24 14.22
N ILE A 66 -1.65 17.86 14.54
CA ILE A 66 -1.51 18.74 15.71
C ILE A 66 -2.48 19.92 15.62
N GLN A 67 -2.54 20.61 14.47
CA GLN A 67 -3.48 21.70 14.26
C GLN A 67 -4.94 21.29 14.50
N ARG A 68 -5.36 20.12 13.99
CA ARG A 68 -6.71 19.59 14.22
C ARG A 68 -7.00 19.34 15.70
N ILE A 69 -5.99 18.83 16.44
CA ILE A 69 -6.10 18.61 17.88
C ILE A 69 -6.22 19.98 18.61
N GLU A 70 -5.40 20.97 18.27
CA GLU A 70 -5.47 22.33 18.83
C GLU A 70 -6.85 22.94 18.62
N GLU A 71 -7.38 22.91 17.40
CA GLU A 71 -8.72 23.43 17.08
C GLU A 71 -9.82 22.72 17.91
N ARG A 72 -9.68 21.39 18.11
CA ARG A 72 -10.62 20.61 18.92
C ARG A 72 -10.51 20.97 20.41
N VAL A 73 -9.30 21.09 20.95
CA VAL A 73 -9.05 21.52 22.34
C VAL A 73 -9.60 22.91 22.58
N ALA A 74 -9.37 23.86 21.66
CA ALA A 74 -9.87 25.24 21.77
C ALA A 74 -11.42 25.29 21.75
N ARG A 75 -12.05 24.47 20.92
CA ARG A 75 -13.51 24.38 20.83
C ARG A 75 -14.15 23.78 22.08
N ASP A 76 -13.58 22.69 22.56
CA ASP A 76 -14.15 21.92 23.66
C ASP A 76 -13.76 22.48 25.04
N LYS A 77 -12.93 23.55 25.08
CA LYS A 77 -12.47 24.35 26.23
C LYS A 77 -11.68 23.62 27.30
N TYR A 78 -11.82 22.32 27.41
CA TYR A 78 -11.09 21.49 28.34
C TYR A 78 -11.02 20.06 27.79
N VAL A 79 -9.80 19.57 27.60
CA VAL A 79 -9.53 18.21 27.19
C VAL A 79 -8.50 17.62 28.14
N SER A 80 -8.84 16.51 28.78
CA SER A 80 -7.91 15.78 29.63
C SER A 80 -6.97 14.92 28.79
N THR A 81 -5.78 14.64 29.33
CA THR A 81 -4.84 13.72 28.66
C THR A 81 -5.38 12.30 28.51
N SER A 82 -6.35 11.90 29.34
CA SER A 82 -7.04 10.61 29.20
C SER A 82 -7.91 10.53 27.94
N GLU A 83 -8.39 11.68 27.43
CA GLU A 83 -9.20 11.75 26.20
C GLU A 83 -8.33 11.90 24.95
N LEU A 84 -7.05 12.27 25.09
CA LEU A 84 -6.12 12.54 23.98
C LEU A 84 -5.99 11.35 23.03
N ASN A 85 -5.93 10.12 23.54
CA ASN A 85 -5.87 8.91 22.72
C ASN A 85 -7.10 8.76 21.82
N SER A 86 -8.29 9.05 22.34
CA SER A 86 -9.53 9.02 21.55
C SER A 86 -9.56 10.11 20.48
N ILE A 87 -9.12 11.32 20.87
CA ILE A 87 -9.06 12.46 19.95
C ILE A 87 -8.08 12.19 18.82
N LEU A 88 -6.86 11.75 19.14
CA LEU A 88 -5.83 11.44 18.16
C LEU A 88 -6.29 10.32 17.20
N ARG A 89 -6.92 9.26 17.72
CA ARG A 89 -7.52 8.20 16.92
C ARG A 89 -8.57 8.74 15.96
N ASP A 90 -9.49 9.58 16.45
CA ASP A 90 -10.57 10.16 15.65
C ASP A 90 -10.01 11.05 14.54
N GLU A 91 -9.04 11.94 14.86
CA GLU A 91 -8.43 12.84 13.88
C GLU A 91 -7.65 12.09 12.79
N ILE A 92 -6.88 11.05 13.16
CA ILE A 92 -6.20 10.19 12.19
C ILE A 92 -7.22 9.43 11.33
N SER A 93 -8.28 8.91 11.92
CA SER A 93 -9.33 8.21 11.19
C SER A 93 -10.05 9.13 10.21
N GLN A 94 -10.32 10.37 10.61
CA GLN A 94 -10.93 11.38 9.75
C GLN A 94 -9.99 11.79 8.61
N LEU A 95 -8.72 12.05 8.90
CA LEU A 95 -7.70 12.37 7.91
C LEU A 95 -7.58 11.28 6.83
N LEU A 96 -7.49 10.01 7.24
CA LEU A 96 -7.45 8.90 6.30
C LEU A 96 -8.75 8.76 5.49
N THR A 97 -9.90 9.16 6.05
CA THR A 97 -11.19 9.15 5.36
C THR A 97 -11.28 10.21 4.29
N GLU A 98 -10.76 11.41 4.56
CA GLU A 98 -10.74 12.52 3.60
C GLU A 98 -9.86 12.21 2.39
N ASN A 99 -8.80 11.41 2.59
CA ASN A 99 -7.79 11.11 1.57
C ASN A 99 -8.13 9.85 0.72
N ASN A 100 -8.99 8.98 1.23
CA ASN A 100 -9.36 7.72 0.58
C ASN A 100 -10.87 7.60 0.49
N THR A 101 -11.42 7.77 -0.68
CA THR A 101 -12.87 7.70 -0.91
C THR A 101 -13.41 6.27 -0.99
N ASP A 102 -12.55 5.29 -1.29
CA ASP A 102 -12.98 3.91 -1.53
C ASP A 102 -12.37 2.95 -0.49
N ASP A 103 -13.18 2.46 0.43
CA ASP A 103 -12.86 1.26 1.18
C ASP A 103 -12.96 0.07 0.23
N ILE A 104 -11.82 -0.52 -0.11
CA ILE A 104 -11.83 -1.75 -0.91
C ILE A 104 -12.22 -2.90 0.00
N GLU A 105 -13.49 -3.28 -0.06
CA GLU A 105 -13.94 -4.52 0.54
C GLU A 105 -13.38 -5.72 -0.24
N GLY A 106 -12.19 -6.15 0.14
CA GLY A 106 -11.54 -7.33 -0.42
C GLY A 106 -10.95 -7.12 -1.81
N PHE A 107 -10.85 -8.20 -2.58
CA PHE A 107 -10.23 -8.23 -3.90
C PHE A 107 -11.31 -8.24 -5.01
N LYS A 108 -12.23 -7.27 -4.97
CA LYS A 108 -13.26 -7.10 -5.99
C LYS A 108 -12.75 -6.21 -7.12
N LEU A 109 -13.05 -6.60 -8.35
CA LEU A 109 -12.75 -5.81 -9.52
C LEU A 109 -13.90 -4.87 -9.86
N PRO A 110 -13.61 -3.69 -10.45
CA PRO A 110 -14.65 -2.82 -11.00
C PRO A 110 -15.44 -3.53 -12.11
N GLU A 111 -16.74 -3.37 -12.12
CA GLU A 111 -17.60 -3.92 -13.17
C GLU A 111 -17.32 -3.29 -14.54
N GLY A 112 -17.46 -4.09 -15.60
CA GLY A 112 -17.35 -3.62 -16.98
C GLY A 112 -15.91 -3.46 -17.51
N LYS A 113 -14.89 -3.75 -16.71
CA LYS A 113 -13.48 -3.72 -17.11
C LYS A 113 -12.89 -5.13 -17.18
N LYS A 114 -12.74 -5.67 -18.38
CA LYS A 114 -12.17 -7.00 -18.61
C LYS A 114 -11.25 -7.02 -19.83
N PRO A 115 -10.00 -7.50 -19.69
CA PRO A 115 -9.31 -7.73 -18.43
C PRO A 115 -9.06 -6.43 -17.66
N TYR A 116 -9.06 -6.48 -16.33
CA TYR A 116 -8.57 -5.39 -15.49
C TYR A 116 -7.04 -5.47 -15.41
N VAL A 117 -6.36 -4.43 -15.83
CA VAL A 117 -4.89 -4.43 -15.98
C VAL A 117 -4.24 -3.62 -14.90
N ILE A 118 -3.44 -4.25 -14.06
CA ILE A 118 -2.65 -3.62 -12.99
C ILE A 118 -1.18 -3.64 -13.40
N MET A 119 -0.59 -2.46 -13.59
CA MET A 119 0.85 -2.29 -13.79
C MET A 119 1.50 -1.98 -12.43
N VAL A 120 2.37 -2.88 -11.96
CA VAL A 120 2.99 -2.76 -10.64
C VAL A 120 4.36 -2.11 -10.76
N VAL A 121 4.53 -0.94 -10.11
CA VAL A 121 5.72 -0.11 -10.15
C VAL A 121 6.33 0.08 -8.76
N GLY A 122 7.57 0.53 -8.67
CA GLY A 122 8.29 0.76 -7.41
C GLY A 122 9.76 0.36 -7.53
N VAL A 123 10.60 0.74 -6.56
CA VAL A 123 12.04 0.43 -6.61
C VAL A 123 12.31 -1.07 -6.41
N ASN A 124 13.54 -1.50 -6.71
CA ASN A 124 13.93 -2.88 -6.44
C ASN A 124 13.96 -3.16 -4.93
N GLY A 125 13.53 -4.35 -4.53
CA GLY A 125 13.55 -4.80 -3.13
C GLY A 125 12.35 -4.42 -2.28
N VAL A 126 11.42 -3.58 -2.78
CA VAL A 126 10.19 -3.22 -2.03
C VAL A 126 9.14 -4.32 -2.00
N GLY A 127 9.33 -5.42 -2.73
CA GLY A 127 8.40 -6.54 -2.73
C GLY A 127 7.39 -6.57 -3.89
N LYS A 128 7.66 -5.89 -5.03
CA LYS A 128 6.75 -5.90 -6.20
C LYS A 128 6.35 -7.31 -6.64
N THR A 129 7.32 -8.15 -7.00
CA THR A 129 7.07 -9.52 -7.48
C THR A 129 6.32 -10.37 -6.44
N THR A 130 6.67 -10.22 -5.15
CA THR A 130 5.96 -10.87 -4.03
C THR A 130 4.52 -10.36 -3.91
N THR A 131 4.31 -9.05 -4.01
CA THR A 131 2.97 -8.45 -3.99
C THR A 131 2.11 -8.96 -5.14
N ILE A 132 2.69 -9.04 -6.36
CA ILE A 132 2.01 -9.60 -7.53
C ILE A 132 1.58 -11.06 -7.28
N GLY A 133 2.48 -11.89 -6.73
CA GLY A 133 2.17 -13.28 -6.40
C GLY A 133 1.02 -13.39 -5.39
N LYS A 134 1.03 -12.58 -4.34
CA LYS A 134 -0.03 -12.54 -3.33
C LYS A 134 -1.36 -12.00 -3.89
N LEU A 135 -1.31 -10.95 -4.71
CA LEU A 135 -2.51 -10.45 -5.43
C LEU A 135 -3.09 -11.52 -6.34
N ALA A 136 -2.25 -12.22 -7.11
CA ALA A 136 -2.69 -13.30 -7.98
C ALA A 136 -3.40 -14.41 -7.18
N TYR A 137 -2.86 -14.78 -6.03
CA TYR A 137 -3.48 -15.74 -5.11
C TYR A 137 -4.85 -15.25 -4.65
N GLN A 138 -4.96 -14.03 -4.16
CA GLN A 138 -6.19 -13.47 -3.62
C GLN A 138 -7.27 -13.29 -4.69
N PHE A 139 -6.91 -12.80 -5.89
CA PHE A 139 -7.85 -12.71 -7.01
C PHE A 139 -8.33 -14.09 -7.46
N LYS A 140 -7.44 -15.08 -7.54
CA LYS A 140 -7.82 -16.44 -7.86
C LYS A 140 -8.76 -17.05 -6.81
N GLN A 141 -8.49 -16.85 -5.52
CA GLN A 141 -9.40 -17.29 -4.44
C GLN A 141 -10.77 -16.60 -4.51
N SER A 142 -10.82 -15.38 -5.03
CA SER A 142 -12.05 -14.66 -5.31
C SER A 142 -12.78 -15.11 -6.59
N GLY A 143 -12.27 -16.13 -7.28
CA GLY A 143 -12.89 -16.73 -8.46
C GLY A 143 -12.50 -16.11 -9.79
N TYR A 144 -11.53 -15.16 -9.82
CA TYR A 144 -11.08 -14.53 -11.05
C TYR A 144 -10.01 -15.35 -11.78
N LYS A 145 -10.05 -15.31 -13.13
CA LYS A 145 -8.97 -15.78 -13.97
C LYS A 145 -7.86 -14.74 -14.02
N VAL A 146 -6.66 -15.12 -13.60
CA VAL A 146 -5.50 -14.22 -13.48
C VAL A 146 -4.41 -14.60 -14.45
N MET A 147 -3.70 -13.62 -15.01
CA MET A 147 -2.51 -13.81 -15.85
C MET A 147 -1.42 -12.84 -15.40
N LEU A 148 -0.17 -13.31 -15.39
CA LEU A 148 1.00 -12.54 -14.99
C LEU A 148 1.87 -12.21 -16.20
N GLY A 149 2.48 -11.01 -16.22
CA GLY A 149 3.45 -10.58 -17.23
C GLY A 149 4.79 -10.22 -16.59
N ALA A 150 5.87 -10.93 -17.00
CA ALA A 150 7.22 -10.73 -16.47
C ALA A 150 7.97 -9.66 -17.27
N ALA A 151 7.62 -8.37 -17.06
CA ALA A 151 8.23 -7.27 -17.80
C ALA A 151 9.50 -6.68 -17.14
N ASP A 152 9.98 -7.19 -16.00
CA ASP A 152 11.35 -6.91 -15.48
C ASP A 152 12.38 -7.81 -16.19
N THR A 153 12.49 -7.68 -17.51
CA THR A 153 13.22 -8.59 -18.39
C THR A 153 14.74 -8.54 -18.22
N PHE A 154 15.26 -7.55 -17.54
CA PHE A 154 16.71 -7.39 -17.32
C PHE A 154 17.20 -8.03 -16.02
N ARG A 155 16.29 -8.59 -15.22
CA ARG A 155 16.62 -9.28 -13.97
C ARG A 155 16.13 -10.72 -14.01
N ALA A 156 17.06 -11.65 -14.35
CA ALA A 156 16.74 -13.08 -14.43
C ALA A 156 16.02 -13.58 -13.16
N ALA A 157 16.55 -13.22 -11.99
CA ALA A 157 15.96 -13.62 -10.72
C ALA A 157 14.54 -13.08 -10.50
N ALA A 158 14.18 -11.92 -11.04
CA ALA A 158 12.82 -11.38 -10.95
C ALA A 158 11.85 -12.18 -11.84
N VAL A 159 12.26 -12.48 -13.07
CA VAL A 159 11.47 -13.32 -13.99
C VAL A 159 11.26 -14.72 -13.40
N GLU A 160 12.33 -15.37 -12.91
CA GLU A 160 12.25 -16.68 -12.26
C GLU A 160 11.36 -16.67 -11.02
N GLN A 161 11.48 -15.64 -10.17
CA GLN A 161 10.64 -15.47 -8.99
C GLN A 161 9.15 -15.36 -9.38
N LEU A 162 8.83 -14.59 -10.43
CA LEU A 162 7.44 -14.46 -10.89
C LEU A 162 6.91 -15.79 -11.44
N VAL A 163 7.74 -16.58 -12.14
CA VAL A 163 7.37 -17.91 -12.62
C VAL A 163 7.07 -18.85 -11.46
N ILE A 164 7.92 -18.85 -10.42
CA ILE A 164 7.69 -19.66 -9.20
C ILE A 164 6.37 -19.25 -8.52
N TRP A 165 6.06 -17.95 -8.46
CA TRP A 165 4.77 -17.48 -7.96
C TRP A 165 3.61 -17.98 -8.83
N GLY A 166 3.75 -17.88 -10.17
CA GLY A 166 2.73 -18.39 -11.11
C GLY A 166 2.45 -19.87 -10.92
N GLU A 167 3.49 -20.70 -10.78
CA GLU A 167 3.38 -22.12 -10.51
C GLU A 167 2.73 -22.41 -9.15
N ARG A 168 3.17 -21.74 -8.10
CA ARG A 168 2.63 -21.89 -6.74
C ARG A 168 1.15 -21.53 -6.65
N VAL A 169 0.75 -20.46 -7.32
CA VAL A 169 -0.66 -20.01 -7.35
C VAL A 169 -1.46 -20.80 -8.40
N GLY A 170 -0.80 -21.39 -9.41
CA GLY A 170 -1.43 -22.07 -10.54
C GLY A 170 -2.10 -21.08 -11.49
N VAL A 171 -1.37 -20.03 -11.89
CA VAL A 171 -1.78 -19.03 -12.89
C VAL A 171 -0.70 -18.89 -13.97
N PRO A 172 -1.08 -18.63 -15.24
CA PRO A 172 -0.12 -18.51 -16.34
C PRO A 172 0.76 -17.26 -16.20
N VAL A 173 2.03 -17.40 -16.60
CA VAL A 173 3.01 -16.32 -16.65
C VAL A 173 3.50 -16.17 -18.08
N VAL A 174 3.32 -14.98 -18.66
CA VAL A 174 3.89 -14.62 -19.96
C VAL A 174 5.27 -14.01 -19.72
N ARG A 175 6.27 -14.58 -20.40
CA ARG A 175 7.67 -14.14 -20.35
C ARG A 175 8.31 -14.26 -21.72
N GLN A 176 9.37 -13.52 -21.93
CA GLN A 176 10.24 -13.62 -23.10
C GLN A 176 11.69 -13.86 -22.67
N ASN A 177 12.62 -13.91 -23.63
CA ASN A 177 14.04 -14.06 -23.36
C ASN A 177 14.58 -12.89 -22.52
N MET A 178 15.64 -13.14 -21.77
CA MET A 178 16.37 -12.10 -21.05
C MET A 178 16.75 -10.93 -21.96
N GLY A 179 16.52 -9.69 -21.49
CA GLY A 179 16.81 -8.47 -22.23
C GLY A 179 15.80 -8.13 -23.33
N SER A 180 14.74 -8.91 -23.49
CA SER A 180 13.63 -8.53 -24.38
C SER A 180 13.02 -7.20 -23.97
N ASP A 181 12.36 -6.52 -24.90
CA ASP A 181 11.66 -5.26 -24.62
C ASP A 181 10.51 -5.47 -23.60
N PRO A 182 10.54 -4.83 -22.42
CA PRO A 182 9.46 -4.93 -21.43
C PRO A 182 8.06 -4.63 -22.00
N ALA A 183 7.97 -3.69 -22.94
CA ALA A 183 6.71 -3.34 -23.58
C ALA A 183 6.17 -4.47 -24.49
N SER A 184 7.06 -5.26 -25.08
CA SER A 184 6.68 -6.47 -25.85
C SER A 184 6.07 -7.53 -24.94
N VAL A 185 6.65 -7.77 -23.77
CA VAL A 185 6.10 -8.70 -22.77
C VAL A 185 4.72 -8.25 -22.31
N ALA A 186 4.55 -6.98 -21.99
CA ALA A 186 3.27 -6.42 -21.57
C ALA A 186 2.20 -6.54 -22.67
N TYR A 187 2.58 -6.30 -23.92
CA TYR A 187 1.70 -6.46 -25.09
C TYR A 187 1.24 -7.92 -25.24
N ASP A 188 2.19 -8.86 -25.23
CA ASP A 188 1.89 -10.28 -25.39
C ASP A 188 1.02 -10.81 -24.24
N THR A 189 1.28 -10.32 -23.02
CA THR A 189 0.48 -10.67 -21.85
C THR A 189 -0.97 -10.21 -22.03
N LEU A 190 -1.17 -8.95 -22.39
CA LEU A 190 -2.51 -8.39 -22.57
C LEU A 190 -3.25 -9.05 -23.75
N ASN A 191 -2.56 -9.27 -24.87
CA ASN A 191 -3.12 -9.95 -26.04
C ASN A 191 -3.56 -11.39 -25.70
N SER A 192 -2.70 -12.13 -24.99
CA SER A 192 -3.03 -13.48 -24.51
C SER A 192 -4.20 -13.44 -23.52
N ALA A 193 -4.25 -12.45 -22.63
CA ALA A 193 -5.33 -12.31 -21.64
C ALA A 193 -6.68 -12.08 -22.31
N ILE A 194 -6.73 -11.21 -23.33
CA ILE A 194 -7.95 -10.95 -24.13
C ILE A 194 -8.40 -12.23 -24.83
N ALA A 195 -7.48 -12.95 -25.48
CA ALA A 195 -7.79 -14.18 -26.23
C ALA A 195 -8.31 -15.32 -25.32
N ASN A 196 -7.89 -15.37 -24.05
CA ASN A 196 -8.25 -16.40 -23.09
C ASN A 196 -9.35 -15.98 -22.10
N ASP A 197 -10.00 -14.85 -22.33
CA ASP A 197 -11.08 -14.33 -21.49
C ASP A 197 -10.65 -14.22 -19.99
N VAL A 198 -9.45 -13.66 -19.76
CA VAL A 198 -8.87 -13.43 -18.43
C VAL A 198 -9.53 -12.24 -17.77
N ASP A 199 -9.72 -12.28 -16.44
CA ASP A 199 -10.35 -11.20 -15.68
C ASP A 199 -9.34 -10.16 -15.21
N VAL A 200 -8.13 -10.59 -14.79
CA VAL A 200 -7.08 -9.73 -14.21
C VAL A 200 -5.73 -10.02 -14.84
N VAL A 201 -5.04 -8.95 -15.22
CA VAL A 201 -3.64 -8.99 -15.67
C VAL A 201 -2.77 -8.21 -14.69
N LEU A 202 -1.69 -8.84 -14.20
CA LEU A 202 -0.70 -8.20 -13.33
C LEU A 202 0.64 -8.15 -14.07
N ILE A 203 1.18 -6.94 -14.28
CA ILE A 203 2.45 -6.71 -14.99
C ILE A 203 3.53 -6.32 -13.98
N ASP A 204 4.56 -7.20 -13.84
CA ASP A 204 5.76 -6.89 -13.05
C ASP A 204 6.72 -6.03 -13.86
N THR A 205 7.15 -4.88 -13.33
CA THR A 205 8.03 -3.94 -14.04
C THR A 205 9.37 -3.78 -13.35
N ALA A 206 10.35 -3.27 -14.08
CA ALA A 206 11.65 -2.90 -13.50
C ALA A 206 11.51 -1.79 -12.46
N GLY A 207 12.49 -1.74 -11.53
CA GLY A 207 12.49 -0.76 -10.42
C GLY A 207 13.82 -0.02 -10.25
N ARG A 208 14.55 0.26 -11.35
CA ARG A 208 15.89 0.88 -11.34
C ARG A 208 15.82 2.40 -11.26
N LEU A 209 15.45 2.93 -10.08
CA LEU A 209 15.23 4.37 -9.88
C LEU A 209 16.52 5.22 -10.02
N HIS A 210 17.71 4.61 -9.87
CA HIS A 210 18.98 5.31 -10.12
C HIS A 210 19.13 5.76 -11.59
N ASN A 211 18.45 5.12 -12.54
CA ASN A 211 18.28 5.58 -13.90
C ASN A 211 16.81 6.05 -14.11
N LYS A 212 16.41 7.08 -13.39
CA LYS A 212 15.03 7.58 -13.34
C LYS A 212 14.47 7.81 -14.75
N LYS A 213 15.19 8.52 -15.62
CA LYS A 213 14.72 8.83 -16.98
C LYS A 213 14.47 7.55 -17.78
N GLY A 214 15.42 6.63 -17.81
CA GLY A 214 15.27 5.37 -18.56
C GLY A 214 14.11 4.52 -18.05
N LEU A 215 13.92 4.45 -16.70
CA LEU A 215 12.80 3.75 -16.11
C LEU A 215 11.45 4.39 -16.51
N MET A 216 11.35 5.71 -16.47
CA MET A 216 10.11 6.42 -16.80
C MET A 216 9.77 6.30 -18.31
N ASP A 217 10.78 6.35 -19.18
CA ASP A 217 10.61 6.10 -20.61
C ASP A 217 10.11 4.67 -20.87
N GLU A 218 10.64 3.68 -20.12
CA GLU A 218 10.21 2.27 -20.19
C GLU A 218 8.75 2.11 -19.74
N LEU A 219 8.38 2.63 -18.57
CA LEU A 219 7.00 2.56 -18.05
C LEU A 219 6.00 3.26 -18.99
N SER A 220 6.36 4.42 -19.52
CA SER A 220 5.54 5.14 -20.50
C SER A 220 5.38 4.35 -21.82
N LYS A 221 6.42 3.63 -22.24
CA LYS A 221 6.37 2.75 -23.40
C LYS A 221 5.45 1.55 -23.17
N ILE A 222 5.54 0.91 -22.01
CA ILE A 222 4.65 -0.19 -21.61
C ILE A 222 3.18 0.27 -21.69
N LYS A 223 2.84 1.38 -21.03
CA LYS A 223 1.50 1.98 -21.07
C LYS A 223 1.01 2.19 -22.49
N ARG A 224 1.78 2.92 -23.31
CA ARG A 224 1.43 3.25 -24.71
C ARG A 224 1.23 2.01 -25.57
N VAL A 225 1.99 0.94 -25.34
CA VAL A 225 1.89 -0.29 -26.15
C VAL A 225 0.65 -1.10 -25.77
N MET A 226 0.31 -1.18 -24.48
CA MET A 226 -0.94 -1.81 -24.02
C MET A 226 -2.17 -1.07 -24.55
N GLN A 227 -2.14 0.26 -24.62
CA GLN A 227 -3.23 1.09 -25.16
C GLN A 227 -3.56 0.83 -26.63
N LYS A 228 -2.67 0.21 -27.39
CA LYS A 228 -2.95 -0.22 -28.77
C LYS A 228 -3.91 -1.42 -28.84
N LEU A 229 -3.98 -2.23 -27.78
CA LEU A 229 -4.88 -3.38 -27.69
C LEU A 229 -6.18 -3.01 -26.98
N LYS A 230 -6.09 -2.26 -25.89
CA LYS A 230 -7.23 -1.84 -25.08
C LYS A 230 -6.99 -0.40 -24.63
N ALA A 231 -7.82 0.53 -25.08
CA ALA A 231 -7.77 1.92 -24.65
C ALA A 231 -7.87 2.01 -23.13
N ASP A 232 -7.32 3.07 -22.54
CA ASP A 232 -7.33 3.34 -21.10
C ASP A 232 -6.57 2.33 -20.21
N THR A 233 -5.72 1.46 -20.81
CA THR A 233 -4.83 0.60 -20.03
C THR A 233 -3.49 1.30 -19.70
N PRO A 234 -2.88 0.96 -18.54
CA PRO A 234 -3.38 0.10 -17.48
C PRO A 234 -4.57 0.74 -16.75
N ASP A 235 -5.49 -0.10 -16.24
CA ASP A 235 -6.62 0.37 -15.42
C ASP A 235 -6.17 0.84 -14.03
N ASP A 236 -5.02 0.31 -13.56
CA ASP A 236 -4.39 0.69 -12.29
C ASP A 236 -2.86 0.70 -12.44
N VAL A 237 -2.23 1.77 -11.99
CA VAL A 237 -0.77 1.88 -11.79
C VAL A 237 -0.51 1.82 -10.31
N MET A 238 -0.16 0.62 -9.82
CA MET A 238 0.03 0.36 -8.40
C MET A 238 1.49 0.57 -8.00
N LEU A 239 1.74 1.57 -7.15
CA LEU A 239 3.05 1.80 -6.56
C LEU A 239 3.23 0.95 -5.31
N VAL A 240 4.24 0.09 -5.31
CA VAL A 240 4.64 -0.70 -4.13
C VAL A 240 5.74 0.03 -3.38
N LEU A 241 5.55 0.24 -2.08
CA LEU A 241 6.47 0.90 -1.17
C LEU A 241 6.82 -0.03 0.00
N ASP A 242 8.06 0.06 0.48
CA ASP A 242 8.52 -0.66 1.66
C ASP A 242 8.31 0.21 2.91
N GLY A 243 7.34 -0.15 3.75
CA GLY A 243 7.00 0.58 4.97
C GLY A 243 8.12 0.61 6.01
N SER A 244 9.05 -0.36 5.97
CA SER A 244 10.18 -0.40 6.89
C SER A 244 11.23 0.70 6.63
N THR A 245 11.19 1.35 5.46
CA THR A 245 12.15 2.37 5.05
C THR A 245 11.81 3.79 5.54
N GLY A 246 10.62 3.98 6.16
CA GLY A 246 10.20 5.26 6.73
C GLY A 246 10.26 6.40 5.70
N GLN A 247 10.99 7.47 5.98
CA GLN A 247 11.08 8.67 5.12
C GLN A 247 11.55 8.38 3.69
N ASN A 248 12.33 7.32 3.47
CA ASN A 248 12.71 6.93 2.11
C ASN A 248 11.51 6.49 1.26
N ALA A 249 10.45 5.94 1.87
CA ALA A 249 9.23 5.59 1.15
C ALA A 249 8.51 6.84 0.62
N PHE A 250 8.52 7.95 1.37
CA PHE A 250 7.96 9.23 0.91
C PHE A 250 8.69 9.78 -0.31
N GLU A 251 10.04 9.74 -0.29
CA GLU A 251 10.82 10.22 -1.43
C GLU A 251 10.58 9.34 -2.68
N GLN A 252 10.48 8.02 -2.52
CA GLN A 252 10.12 7.11 -3.60
C GLN A 252 8.72 7.43 -4.13
N ALA A 253 7.72 7.59 -3.25
CA ALA A 253 6.36 7.95 -3.64
C ALA A 253 6.35 9.24 -4.45
N LYS A 254 7.03 10.29 -3.98
CA LYS A 254 7.16 11.57 -4.68
C LYS A 254 7.77 11.42 -6.07
N GLN A 255 8.82 10.62 -6.21
CA GLN A 255 9.49 10.44 -7.50
C GLN A 255 8.63 9.67 -8.50
N PHE A 256 7.91 8.64 -8.04
CA PHE A 256 7.02 7.88 -8.93
C PHE A 256 5.78 8.66 -9.31
N THR A 257 5.12 9.35 -8.37
CA THR A 257 3.91 10.14 -8.65
C THR A 257 4.16 11.33 -9.58
N GLN A 258 5.36 11.90 -9.56
CA GLN A 258 5.76 12.94 -10.50
C GLN A 258 6.06 12.42 -11.91
N ALA A 259 6.33 11.14 -12.06
CA ALA A 259 6.88 10.57 -13.27
C ALA A 259 5.95 9.58 -13.97
N THR A 260 4.96 9.05 -13.27
CA THR A 260 3.92 8.18 -13.84
C THR A 260 2.60 8.42 -13.09
N ASP A 261 1.48 8.14 -13.78
CA ASP A 261 0.13 8.33 -13.22
C ASP A 261 -0.18 7.22 -12.21
N VAL A 262 0.42 7.29 -11.01
CA VAL A 262 0.12 6.34 -9.92
C VAL A 262 -1.33 6.51 -9.50
N THR A 263 -2.10 5.43 -9.50
CA THR A 263 -3.53 5.43 -9.17
C THR A 263 -3.84 4.71 -7.85
N SER A 264 -2.93 3.86 -7.39
CA SER A 264 -3.05 3.19 -6.10
C SER A 264 -1.69 2.87 -5.49
N MET A 265 -1.68 2.56 -4.19
CA MET A 265 -0.47 2.18 -3.47
C MET A 265 -0.65 0.87 -2.71
N ALA A 266 0.43 0.09 -2.59
CA ALA A 266 0.56 -1.04 -1.69
C ALA A 266 1.76 -0.80 -0.76
N ILE A 267 1.59 -0.91 0.55
CA ILE A 267 2.66 -0.71 1.53
C ILE A 267 3.00 -2.06 2.15
N THR A 268 4.24 -2.52 1.95
CA THR A 268 4.73 -3.83 2.36
C THR A 268 5.58 -3.75 3.63
N LYS A 269 5.88 -4.92 4.23
CA LYS A 269 6.82 -5.12 5.36
C LYS A 269 6.45 -4.33 6.62
N LEU A 270 5.16 -4.18 6.88
CA LEU A 270 4.70 -3.52 8.10
C LEU A 270 4.93 -4.40 9.35
N ASP A 271 4.92 -5.71 9.21
CA ASP A 271 5.16 -6.72 10.27
C ASP A 271 6.57 -6.64 10.89
N GLY A 272 7.55 -6.21 10.11
CA GLY A 272 8.94 -6.07 10.56
C GLY A 272 9.27 -4.73 11.20
N SER A 273 8.36 -3.76 11.18
CA SER A 273 8.66 -2.34 11.36
C SER A 273 7.90 -1.71 12.53
N ALA A 274 8.58 -0.85 13.30
CA ALA A 274 7.96 0.10 14.22
C ALA A 274 7.48 1.40 13.52
N LYS A 275 7.48 1.42 12.18
CA LYS A 275 7.30 2.61 11.33
C LYS A 275 5.94 2.65 10.62
N GLY A 276 4.92 2.01 11.15
CA GLY A 276 3.59 1.97 10.53
C GLY A 276 2.92 3.33 10.34
N GLY A 277 3.41 4.39 11.02
CA GLY A 277 2.99 5.77 10.77
C GLY A 277 3.20 6.24 9.33
N VAL A 278 4.13 5.61 8.60
CA VAL A 278 4.35 5.87 7.18
C VAL A 278 3.08 5.71 6.33
N VAL A 279 2.16 4.81 6.70
CA VAL A 279 0.88 4.62 6.00
C VAL A 279 0.02 5.88 6.11
N ILE A 280 -0.03 6.49 7.30
CA ILE A 280 -0.80 7.71 7.57
C ILE A 280 -0.23 8.87 6.75
N GLY A 281 1.08 9.08 6.84
CA GLY A 281 1.75 10.19 6.16
C GLY A 281 1.71 10.09 4.64
N ILE A 282 1.95 8.90 4.07
CA ILE A 282 1.87 8.68 2.63
C ILE A 282 0.44 8.90 2.12
N SER A 283 -0.56 8.38 2.84
CA SER A 283 -1.96 8.60 2.48
C SER A 283 -2.34 10.08 2.48
N ASP A 284 -1.91 10.83 3.50
CA ASP A 284 -2.19 12.26 3.60
C ASP A 284 -1.45 13.10 2.56
N GLN A 285 -0.15 12.87 2.38
CA GLN A 285 0.69 13.71 1.52
C GLN A 285 0.39 13.54 0.04
N PHE A 286 0.10 12.31 -0.42
CA PHE A 286 -0.06 12.02 -1.85
C PHE A 286 -1.51 11.99 -2.30
N LYS A 287 -2.48 11.83 -1.39
CA LYS A 287 -3.92 11.74 -1.70
C LYS A 287 -4.25 10.64 -2.72
N ILE A 288 -3.41 9.60 -2.77
CA ILE A 288 -3.58 8.41 -3.60
C ILE A 288 -3.99 7.26 -2.69
N PRO A 289 -5.04 6.49 -3.03
CA PRO A 289 -5.54 5.45 -2.16
C PRO A 289 -4.51 4.36 -1.90
N VAL A 290 -4.24 4.08 -0.62
CA VAL A 290 -3.57 2.84 -0.20
C VAL A 290 -4.60 1.73 -0.32
N ARG A 291 -4.36 0.78 -1.23
CA ARG A 291 -5.27 -0.34 -1.47
C ARG A 291 -4.92 -1.58 -0.67
N TYR A 292 -3.63 -1.85 -0.52
CA TYR A 292 -3.16 -3.08 0.11
C TYR A 292 -2.04 -2.80 1.10
N ILE A 293 -1.98 -3.63 2.14
CA ILE A 293 -0.91 -3.65 3.13
C ILE A 293 -0.35 -5.07 3.26
N GLY A 294 0.99 -5.18 3.32
CA GLY A 294 1.71 -6.43 3.52
C GLY A 294 2.12 -6.58 4.98
N LEU A 295 1.67 -7.66 5.59
CA LEU A 295 1.76 -7.95 7.03
C LEU A 295 2.59 -9.21 7.34
N GLY A 296 3.36 -9.71 6.38
CA GLY A 296 4.17 -10.92 6.52
C GLY A 296 4.57 -11.55 5.19
N GLU A 297 5.12 -12.75 5.23
CA GLU A 297 5.66 -13.45 4.05
C GLU A 297 4.68 -14.45 3.41
N GLY A 298 3.64 -14.88 4.11
CA GLY A 298 2.64 -15.83 3.60
C GLY A 298 1.82 -15.28 2.44
N MET A 299 1.19 -16.17 1.67
CA MET A 299 0.32 -15.79 0.53
C MET A 299 -0.90 -14.97 0.97
N GLU A 300 -1.35 -15.17 2.20
CA GLU A 300 -2.53 -14.51 2.80
C GLU A 300 -2.18 -13.22 3.54
N ASP A 301 -0.87 -12.93 3.73
CA ASP A 301 -0.38 -11.77 4.47
C ASP A 301 -0.41 -10.46 3.66
N LEU A 302 -1.13 -10.42 2.55
CA LEU A 302 -1.51 -9.22 1.85
C LEU A 302 -3.00 -8.98 2.06
N GLN A 303 -3.33 -7.87 2.70
CA GLN A 303 -4.71 -7.52 3.02
C GLN A 303 -5.16 -6.24 2.30
N GLY A 304 -6.45 -6.16 1.97
CA GLY A 304 -7.06 -4.90 1.57
C GLY A 304 -6.98 -3.90 2.73
N PHE A 305 -6.59 -2.68 2.45
CA PHE A 305 -6.45 -1.64 3.47
C PHE A 305 -7.82 -1.14 3.91
N ASN A 306 -8.16 -1.38 5.18
CA ASN A 306 -9.32 -0.80 5.85
C ASN A 306 -8.84 0.22 6.88
N ARG A 307 -9.21 1.49 6.67
CA ARG A 307 -8.77 2.64 7.49
C ARG A 307 -9.13 2.49 8.94
N ARG A 308 -10.38 2.10 9.22
CA ARG A 308 -10.88 1.97 10.60
C ARG A 308 -10.17 0.84 11.32
N GLU A 309 -10.07 -0.33 10.69
CA GLU A 309 -9.39 -1.49 11.28
C GLU A 309 -7.90 -1.19 11.52
N PHE A 310 -7.24 -0.48 10.60
CA PHE A 310 -5.86 -0.05 10.75
C PHE A 310 -5.66 0.89 11.94
N VAL A 311 -6.47 1.96 12.03
CA VAL A 311 -6.40 2.91 13.15
C VAL A 311 -6.79 2.21 14.46
N ASP A 312 -7.85 1.40 14.47
CA ASP A 312 -8.25 0.63 15.65
C ASP A 312 -7.15 -0.30 16.13
N SER A 313 -6.44 -0.96 15.19
CA SER A 313 -5.30 -1.82 15.53
C SER A 313 -4.14 -1.04 16.15
N LEU A 314 -3.84 0.17 15.64
CA LEU A 314 -2.81 1.04 16.21
C LEU A 314 -3.15 1.52 17.63
N PHE A 315 -4.43 1.75 17.94
CA PHE A 315 -4.90 2.30 19.24
C PHE A 315 -5.50 1.25 20.19
N LYS A 316 -5.47 -0.02 19.82
CA LYS A 316 -5.93 -1.11 20.68
C LYS A 316 -4.92 -1.34 21.81
N GLN A 317 -5.38 -1.23 23.06
CA GLN A 317 -4.61 -1.59 24.26
C GLN A 317 -4.53 -3.10 24.46
#